data_f02345106a301d3eacafbdcd11287656
#
_entry.id   f02345106a301d3eacafbdcd11287656
#
_cell.length_a   1.000
_cell.length_b   1.000
_cell.length_c   1.000
_cell.angle_alpha   90.00
_cell.angle_beta   90.00
_cell.angle_gamma   90.00
#
_symmetry.space_group_name_H-M   'P 1'
#
loop_
_entity.id
_entity.type
_entity.pdbx_description
1 polymer ?
#
loop_
_entity_poly.entity_id
_entity_poly.type
_entity_poly.pdbx_seq_one_letter_code
_entity_poly.pdbx_strand_id
1 'polypeptide(L)'
;PVENRLAELWSILEFANPGLLGPLTTFRRDFAVPIERYRDGEAAERLRRVVGPFILRRLKSDRTVIRDLPPKQELKVACSLTREQATLYQAAVDEALRAIRETAGIQRRGLVLALLTALKQICNHPAHYLREAGPLAGRSGKLARLTEMLEEVAAAGDHALVFTQFREMGERLVAHLGAALATEVLFLHGGVARGTRDAMVRRFQ
;
A
#
# COMPACT_ATOMS: atom_id res chain seq x y z
N PRO A 1 -13.07 -8.11 -0.89
CA PRO A 1 -13.31 -8.45 -2.31
C PRO A 1 -13.90 -7.29 -3.11
N VAL A 2 -14.50 -6.26 -2.46
CA VAL A 2 -14.95 -5.03 -3.14
C VAL A 2 -13.94 -3.94 -2.82
N GLU A 3 -13.10 -3.57 -3.79
CA GLU A 3 -11.96 -2.68 -3.53
C GLU A 3 -12.15 -1.31 -4.19
N ASN A 4 -12.50 -1.28 -5.47
CA ASN A 4 -12.45 -0.05 -6.25
C ASN A 4 -13.76 0.33 -6.95
N ARG A 5 -14.63 -0.63 -7.25
CA ARG A 5 -15.85 -0.40 -8.05
C ARG A 5 -17.04 -1.19 -7.54
N LEU A 6 -18.21 -0.57 -7.57
CA LEU A 6 -19.46 -1.25 -7.22
C LEU A 6 -19.83 -2.39 -8.19
N ALA A 7 -19.28 -2.40 -9.39
CA ALA A 7 -19.43 -3.53 -10.32
C ALA A 7 -18.84 -4.84 -9.76
N GLU A 8 -17.84 -4.77 -8.89
CA GLU A 8 -17.30 -5.94 -8.19
C GLU A 8 -18.32 -6.50 -7.20
N LEU A 9 -19.01 -5.63 -6.45
CA LEU A 9 -20.11 -6.01 -5.57
C LEU A 9 -21.24 -6.67 -6.37
N TRP A 10 -21.61 -6.09 -7.51
CA TRP A 10 -22.61 -6.67 -8.40
C TRP A 10 -22.21 -8.08 -8.84
N SER A 11 -20.98 -8.28 -9.29
CA SER A 11 -20.51 -9.59 -9.77
C SER A 11 -20.54 -10.66 -8.68
N ILE A 12 -20.17 -10.32 -7.45
CA ILE A 12 -20.21 -11.24 -6.31
C ILE A 12 -21.65 -11.60 -5.96
N LEU A 13 -22.52 -10.61 -5.89
CA LEU A 13 -23.93 -10.85 -5.55
C LEU A 13 -24.70 -11.54 -6.67
N GLU A 14 -24.40 -11.26 -7.93
CA GLU A 14 -24.99 -11.97 -9.06
C GLU A 14 -24.62 -13.47 -9.06
N PHE A 15 -23.36 -13.78 -8.68
CA PHE A 15 -22.93 -15.18 -8.52
C PHE A 15 -23.64 -15.86 -7.33
N ALA A 16 -23.74 -15.17 -6.18
CA ALA A 16 -24.31 -15.74 -4.96
C ALA A 16 -25.84 -15.74 -4.94
N ASN A 17 -26.45 -14.73 -5.54
CA ASN A 17 -27.90 -14.51 -5.60
C ASN A 17 -28.30 -13.94 -6.98
N PRO A 18 -28.39 -14.79 -8.01
CA PRO A 18 -28.68 -14.35 -9.38
C PRO A 18 -29.94 -13.50 -9.47
N GLY A 19 -29.83 -12.36 -10.14
CA GLY A 19 -30.94 -11.42 -10.36
C GLY A 19 -31.24 -10.47 -9.21
N LEU A 20 -30.61 -10.58 -8.04
CA LEU A 20 -30.86 -9.72 -6.88
C LEU A 20 -30.71 -8.22 -7.19
N LEU A 21 -29.68 -7.85 -7.93
CA LEU A 21 -29.39 -6.48 -8.31
C LEU A 21 -29.79 -6.13 -9.75
N GLY A 22 -30.48 -7.05 -10.42
CA GLY A 22 -30.86 -6.90 -11.81
C GLY A 22 -29.69 -6.88 -12.80
N PRO A 23 -29.94 -6.58 -14.08
CA PRO A 23 -28.89 -6.54 -15.09
C PRO A 23 -27.80 -5.50 -14.77
N LEU A 24 -26.54 -5.83 -15.11
CA LEU A 24 -25.39 -4.94 -14.86
C LEU A 24 -25.58 -3.52 -15.44
N THR A 25 -26.23 -3.41 -16.59
CA THR A 25 -26.52 -2.10 -17.23
C THR A 25 -27.44 -1.24 -16.36
N THR A 26 -28.49 -1.84 -15.81
CA THR A 26 -29.43 -1.18 -14.88
C THR A 26 -28.72 -0.82 -13.58
N PHE A 27 -27.98 -1.76 -13.00
CA PHE A 27 -27.20 -1.53 -11.78
C PHE A 27 -26.20 -0.38 -11.95
N ARG A 28 -25.50 -0.30 -13.09
CA ARG A 28 -24.59 0.80 -13.38
C ARG A 28 -25.29 2.14 -13.46
N ARG A 29 -26.45 2.20 -14.14
CA ARG A 29 -27.23 3.43 -14.30
C ARG A 29 -27.79 3.91 -12.95
N ASP A 30 -28.35 3.00 -12.15
CA ASP A 30 -29.17 3.35 -10.99
C ASP A 30 -28.35 3.44 -9.68
N PHE A 31 -27.17 2.79 -9.63
CA PHE A 31 -26.33 2.75 -8.43
C PHE A 31 -24.87 3.11 -8.71
N ALA A 32 -24.16 2.40 -9.60
CA ALA A 32 -22.71 2.56 -9.69
C ALA A 32 -22.31 3.96 -10.15
N VAL A 33 -22.87 4.47 -11.24
CA VAL A 33 -22.55 5.82 -11.76
C VAL A 33 -22.98 6.93 -10.79
N PRO A 34 -24.21 6.93 -10.25
CA PRO A 34 -24.62 7.92 -9.26
C PRO A 34 -23.70 7.96 -8.04
N ILE A 35 -23.37 6.81 -7.46
CA ILE A 35 -22.57 6.73 -6.24
C ILE A 35 -21.09 7.06 -6.51
N GLU A 36 -20.47 6.43 -7.51
CA GLU A 36 -19.03 6.57 -7.76
C GLU A 36 -18.65 7.93 -8.36
N ARG A 37 -19.49 8.45 -9.26
CA ARG A 37 -19.19 9.68 -10.00
C ARG A 37 -19.79 10.92 -9.35
N TYR A 38 -21.03 10.82 -8.84
CA TYR A 38 -21.78 11.96 -8.33
C TYR A 38 -21.91 11.98 -6.81
N ARG A 39 -21.43 10.92 -6.12
CA ARG A 39 -21.51 10.77 -4.66
C ARG A 39 -22.95 10.85 -4.14
N ASP A 40 -23.89 10.31 -4.89
CA ASP A 40 -25.32 10.28 -4.55
C ASP A 40 -25.55 9.45 -3.28
N GLY A 41 -25.90 10.14 -2.20
CA GLY A 41 -26.17 9.54 -0.89
C GLY A 41 -27.45 8.72 -0.87
N GLU A 42 -28.48 9.12 -1.61
CA GLU A 42 -29.75 8.38 -1.65
C GLU A 42 -29.60 7.06 -2.40
N ALA A 43 -28.90 7.07 -3.53
CA ALA A 43 -28.58 5.86 -4.26
C ALA A 43 -27.73 4.90 -3.41
N ALA A 44 -26.76 5.42 -2.65
CA ALA A 44 -25.95 4.63 -1.73
C ALA A 44 -26.79 4.00 -0.62
N GLU A 45 -27.73 4.74 -0.04
CA GLU A 45 -28.59 4.23 1.03
C GLU A 45 -29.60 3.18 0.50
N ARG A 46 -30.16 3.38 -0.69
CA ARG A 46 -31.00 2.36 -1.35
C ARG A 46 -30.22 1.08 -1.59
N LEU A 47 -28.98 1.18 -2.14
CA LEU A 47 -28.13 0.00 -2.37
C LEU A 47 -27.80 -0.70 -1.06
N ARG A 48 -27.42 0.04 -0.01
CA ARG A 48 -27.11 -0.52 1.32
C ARG A 48 -28.27 -1.32 1.90
N ARG A 49 -29.50 -0.83 1.77
CA ARG A 49 -30.71 -1.54 2.23
C ARG A 49 -30.91 -2.87 1.49
N VAL A 50 -30.69 -2.89 0.19
CA VAL A 50 -30.85 -4.11 -0.62
C VAL A 50 -29.76 -5.13 -0.29
N VAL A 51 -28.50 -4.71 -0.19
CA VAL A 51 -27.37 -5.63 -0.01
C VAL A 51 -27.06 -5.97 1.45
N GLY A 52 -27.53 -5.14 2.38
CA GLY A 52 -27.24 -5.27 3.81
C GLY A 52 -27.48 -6.68 4.38
N PRO A 53 -28.63 -7.32 4.09
CA PRO A 53 -28.91 -8.67 4.58
C PRO A 53 -27.93 -9.76 4.09
N PHE A 54 -27.24 -9.50 2.98
CA PHE A 54 -26.30 -10.44 2.35
C PHE A 54 -24.84 -10.16 2.69
N ILE A 55 -24.55 -9.07 3.41
CA ILE A 55 -23.18 -8.65 3.73
C ILE A 55 -22.97 -8.63 5.23
N LEU A 56 -22.08 -9.50 5.70
CA LEU A 56 -21.62 -9.48 7.08
C LEU A 56 -20.28 -8.73 7.18
N ARG A 57 -20.31 -7.49 7.68
CA ARG A 57 -19.11 -6.68 7.93
C ARG A 57 -18.74 -6.75 9.41
N ARG A 58 -17.64 -7.42 9.72
CA ARG A 58 -17.04 -7.47 11.06
C ARG A 58 -15.86 -6.52 11.13
N LEU A 59 -15.82 -5.66 12.13
CA LEU A 59 -14.71 -4.75 12.39
C LEU A 59 -13.82 -5.31 13.50
N LYS A 60 -12.51 -5.17 13.36
CA LYS A 60 -11.55 -5.56 14.43
C LYS A 60 -11.72 -4.74 15.70
N SER A 61 -12.32 -3.54 15.61
CA SER A 61 -12.67 -2.69 16.76
C SER A 61 -13.94 -3.13 17.50
N ASP A 62 -14.71 -4.06 16.93
CA ASP A 62 -15.93 -4.57 17.56
C ASP A 62 -15.58 -5.64 18.60
N ARG A 63 -15.62 -5.25 19.86
CA ARG A 63 -15.31 -6.12 21.00
C ARG A 63 -16.30 -7.28 21.18
N THR A 64 -17.46 -7.25 20.54
CA THR A 64 -18.39 -8.39 20.53
C THR A 64 -17.89 -9.52 19.64
N VAL A 65 -17.04 -9.19 18.66
CA VAL A 65 -16.46 -10.14 17.70
C VAL A 65 -15.09 -10.63 18.14
N ILE A 66 -14.22 -9.70 18.58
CA ILE A 66 -12.84 -10.00 19.02
C ILE A 66 -12.58 -9.25 20.32
N ARG A 67 -12.33 -9.99 21.42
CA ARG A 67 -12.17 -9.43 22.78
C ARG A 67 -10.72 -9.23 23.18
N ASP A 68 -9.80 -9.95 22.60
CA ASP A 68 -8.40 -10.11 22.98
C ASP A 68 -7.44 -9.23 22.15
N LEU A 69 -7.94 -8.46 21.18
CA LEU A 69 -7.09 -7.52 20.45
C LEU A 69 -6.84 -6.25 21.28
N PRO A 70 -5.57 -5.86 21.46
CA PRO A 70 -5.23 -4.59 22.09
C PRO A 70 -5.72 -3.41 21.23
N PRO A 71 -5.87 -2.21 21.82
CA PRO A 71 -6.20 -1.00 21.08
C PRO A 71 -5.16 -0.73 19.98
N LYS A 72 -5.62 -0.37 18.76
CA LYS A 72 -4.71 0.05 17.69
C LYS A 72 -4.00 1.35 18.11
N GLN A 73 -2.68 1.32 18.12
CA GLN A 73 -1.86 2.52 18.22
C GLN A 73 -1.30 2.86 16.84
N GLU A 74 -1.32 4.12 16.48
CA GLU A 74 -0.81 4.61 15.20
C GLU A 74 0.10 5.81 15.45
N LEU A 75 1.36 5.66 15.04
CA LEU A 75 2.38 6.68 15.19
C LEU A 75 2.89 7.11 13.79
N LYS A 76 2.90 8.41 13.55
CA LYS A 76 3.50 8.98 12.33
C LYS A 76 4.89 9.51 12.67
N VAL A 77 5.91 8.89 12.10
CA VAL A 77 7.30 9.29 12.30
C VAL A 77 7.77 10.07 11.08
N ALA A 78 8.12 11.35 11.29
CA ALA A 78 8.72 12.19 10.26
C ALA A 78 10.22 11.88 10.15
N CYS A 79 10.70 11.70 8.91
CA CYS A 79 12.12 11.46 8.62
C CYS A 79 12.64 12.56 7.70
N SER A 80 13.77 13.17 8.06
CA SER A 80 14.43 14.18 7.22
C SER A 80 15.11 13.50 6.03
N LEU A 81 15.12 14.17 4.88
CA LEU A 81 15.89 13.74 3.72
C LEU A 81 17.38 14.00 3.99
N THR A 82 18.23 13.12 3.51
CA THR A 82 19.68 13.41 3.41
C THR A 82 19.94 14.48 2.35
N ARG A 83 21.12 15.07 2.34
CA ARG A 83 21.51 16.06 1.32
C ARG A 83 21.45 15.44 -0.08
N GLU A 84 21.88 14.18 -0.23
CA GLU A 84 21.78 13.42 -1.48
C GLU A 84 20.33 13.27 -1.94
N GLN A 85 19.44 12.84 -1.03
CA GLN A 85 18.01 12.71 -1.33
C GLN A 85 17.39 14.05 -1.73
N ALA A 86 17.70 15.13 -1.03
CA ALA A 86 17.15 16.46 -1.32
C ALA A 86 17.59 16.95 -2.71
N THR A 87 18.86 16.75 -3.08
CA THR A 87 19.39 17.12 -4.40
C THR A 87 18.70 16.31 -5.51
N LEU A 88 18.58 14.98 -5.36
CA LEU A 88 17.89 14.14 -6.33
C LEU A 88 16.40 14.48 -6.45
N TYR A 89 15.76 14.76 -5.32
CA TYR A 89 14.35 15.14 -5.28
C TYR A 89 14.11 16.42 -6.08
N GLN A 90 14.92 17.47 -5.84
CA GLN A 90 14.80 18.73 -6.56
C GLN A 90 15.06 18.57 -8.06
N ALA A 91 16.10 17.83 -8.44
CA ALA A 91 16.42 17.58 -9.84
C ALA A 91 15.27 16.84 -10.55
N ALA A 92 14.68 15.82 -9.94
CA ALA A 92 13.56 15.09 -10.50
C ALA A 92 12.29 15.95 -10.66
N VAL A 93 12.03 16.85 -9.70
CA VAL A 93 10.91 17.81 -9.77
C VAL A 93 11.14 18.80 -10.92
N ASP A 94 12.32 19.40 -11.04
CA ASP A 94 12.61 20.41 -12.04
C ASP A 94 12.55 19.85 -13.46
N GLU A 95 13.06 18.64 -13.66
CA GLU A 95 12.98 17.92 -14.95
C GLU A 95 11.52 17.60 -15.32
N ALA A 96 10.78 17.01 -14.40
CA ALA A 96 9.40 16.63 -14.65
C ALA A 96 8.48 17.83 -14.88
N LEU A 97 8.66 18.93 -14.15
CA LEU A 97 7.86 20.14 -14.32
C LEU A 97 8.11 20.80 -15.70
N ARG A 98 9.34 20.74 -16.23
CA ARG A 98 9.62 21.17 -17.62
C ARG A 98 8.82 20.34 -18.61
N ALA A 99 8.93 19.00 -18.55
CA ALA A 99 8.22 18.10 -19.42
C ALA A 99 6.68 18.22 -19.32
N ILE A 100 6.15 18.42 -18.10
CA ILE A 100 4.71 18.59 -17.85
C ILE A 100 4.16 19.89 -18.47
N ARG A 101 4.93 20.96 -18.49
CA ARG A 101 4.53 22.25 -19.09
C ARG A 101 4.37 22.14 -20.62
N GLU A 102 5.18 21.30 -21.25
CA GLU A 102 5.18 21.09 -22.70
C GLU A 102 4.19 20.03 -23.17
N THR A 103 3.46 19.39 -22.22
CA THR A 103 2.61 18.24 -22.52
C THR A 103 1.18 18.47 -22.05
N ALA A 104 0.19 17.90 -22.78
CA ALA A 104 -1.23 18.01 -22.47
C ALA A 104 -1.94 16.65 -22.36
N GLY A 105 -3.15 16.63 -21.83
CA GLY A 105 -4.05 15.49 -21.83
C GLY A 105 -3.55 14.29 -21.05
N ILE A 106 -3.65 13.09 -21.64
CA ILE A 106 -3.33 11.82 -20.98
C ILE A 106 -1.82 11.65 -20.73
N GLN A 107 -0.98 12.18 -21.59
CA GLN A 107 0.47 12.14 -21.45
C GLN A 107 0.91 12.93 -20.22
N ARG A 108 0.33 14.11 -19.98
CA ARG A 108 0.59 14.91 -18.77
C ARG A 108 0.27 14.13 -17.50
N ARG A 109 -0.84 13.39 -17.47
CA ARG A 109 -1.20 12.54 -16.31
C ARG A 109 -0.16 11.44 -16.09
N GLY A 110 0.33 10.83 -17.17
CA GLY A 110 1.40 9.83 -17.11
C GLY A 110 2.69 10.38 -16.50
N LEU A 111 3.12 11.58 -16.89
CA LEU A 111 4.29 12.26 -16.33
C LEU A 111 4.14 12.57 -14.84
N VAL A 112 2.96 13.03 -14.41
CA VAL A 112 2.69 13.28 -12.99
C VAL A 112 2.79 11.99 -12.17
N LEU A 113 2.23 10.89 -12.64
CA LEU A 113 2.31 9.59 -11.96
C LEU A 113 3.75 9.06 -11.92
N ALA A 114 4.52 9.23 -13.01
CA ALA A 114 5.93 8.87 -13.04
C ALA A 114 6.75 9.69 -12.04
N LEU A 115 6.53 11.01 -11.98
CA LEU A 115 7.15 11.88 -10.98
C LEU A 115 6.84 11.41 -9.56
N LEU A 116 5.57 11.19 -9.23
CA LEU A 116 5.18 10.73 -7.88
C LEU A 116 5.87 9.40 -7.52
N THR A 117 6.04 8.51 -8.48
CA THR A 117 6.75 7.24 -8.30
C THR A 117 8.24 7.48 -8.05
N ALA A 118 8.89 8.32 -8.85
CA ALA A 118 10.29 8.70 -8.69
C ALA A 118 10.55 9.33 -7.32
N LEU A 119 9.71 10.28 -6.90
CA LEU A 119 9.83 10.94 -5.59
C LEU A 119 9.66 9.95 -4.42
N LYS A 120 8.74 9.00 -4.52
CA LYS A 120 8.62 7.92 -3.53
C LYS A 120 9.87 7.05 -3.46
N GLN A 121 10.47 6.73 -4.61
CA GLN A 121 11.71 5.93 -4.67
C GLN A 121 12.88 6.70 -4.05
N ILE A 122 13.06 7.98 -4.38
CA ILE A 122 14.09 8.85 -3.80
C ILE A 122 13.92 8.98 -2.27
N CYS A 123 12.69 9.23 -1.80
CA CYS A 123 12.38 9.30 -0.37
C CYS A 123 12.58 7.97 0.36
N ASN A 124 12.48 6.83 -0.32
CA ASN A 124 12.84 5.55 0.27
C ASN A 124 14.36 5.42 0.35
N HIS A 125 15.05 5.55 -0.80
CA HIS A 125 16.51 5.46 -0.85
C HIS A 125 17.07 5.92 -2.21
N PRO A 126 18.18 6.69 -2.29
CA PRO A 126 18.81 7.08 -3.56
C PRO A 126 19.14 5.89 -4.47
N ALA A 127 19.76 4.84 -3.94
CA ALA A 127 20.11 3.65 -4.71
C ALA A 127 18.89 2.92 -5.31
N HIS A 128 17.70 3.09 -4.76
CA HIS A 128 16.47 2.53 -5.32
C HIS A 128 16.07 3.30 -6.58
N TYR A 129 16.12 4.62 -6.55
CA TYR A 129 15.81 5.47 -7.70
C TYR A 129 16.85 5.35 -8.80
N LEU A 130 18.13 5.42 -8.44
CA LEU A 130 19.27 5.34 -9.36
C LEU A 130 19.56 3.92 -9.87
N ARG A 131 18.91 2.90 -9.27
CA ARG A 131 19.13 1.47 -9.54
C ARG A 131 20.58 1.02 -9.33
N GLU A 132 21.25 1.64 -8.36
CA GLU A 132 22.64 1.33 -8.01
C GLU A 132 22.72 0.11 -7.12
N ALA A 133 23.82 -0.64 -7.24
CA ALA A 133 24.27 -1.60 -6.25
C ALA A 133 25.15 -0.90 -5.19
N GLY A 134 25.31 -1.53 -4.03
CA GLY A 134 26.25 -1.06 -2.99
C GLY A 134 25.58 -0.79 -1.64
N PRO A 135 26.35 -0.23 -0.68
CA PRO A 135 25.88 -0.03 0.68
C PRO A 135 24.76 1.01 0.74
N LEU A 136 23.80 0.74 1.62
CA LEU A 136 22.64 1.61 1.83
C LEU A 136 22.81 2.57 3.01
N ALA A 137 23.67 2.24 3.96
CA ALA A 137 23.85 2.99 5.20
C ALA A 137 24.20 4.47 4.94
N GLY A 138 23.62 5.36 5.73
CA GLY A 138 23.91 6.80 5.71
C GLY A 138 23.30 7.60 4.57
N ARG A 139 22.67 6.96 3.57
CA ARG A 139 22.13 7.61 2.37
C ARG A 139 20.63 7.95 2.43
N SER A 140 19.90 7.44 3.44
CA SER A 140 18.47 7.69 3.59
C SER A 140 18.09 7.89 5.05
N GLY A 141 17.48 9.03 5.37
CA GLY A 141 16.97 9.29 6.71
C GLY A 141 15.83 8.35 7.11
N LYS A 142 14.99 7.92 6.15
CA LYS A 142 13.94 6.94 6.41
C LYS A 142 14.54 5.56 6.75
N LEU A 143 15.57 5.13 6.04
CA LEU A 143 16.22 3.84 6.30
C LEU A 143 16.95 3.87 7.65
N ALA A 144 17.66 4.95 7.98
CA ALA A 144 18.32 5.12 9.27
C ALA A 144 17.30 4.98 10.41
N ARG A 145 16.19 5.74 10.33
CA ARG A 145 15.13 5.68 11.36
C ARG A 145 14.48 4.30 11.46
N LEU A 146 14.23 3.63 10.32
CA LEU A 146 13.70 2.27 10.31
C LEU A 146 14.65 1.31 11.03
N THR A 147 15.94 1.39 10.75
CA THR A 147 16.96 0.52 11.38
C THR A 147 16.97 0.71 12.89
N GLU A 148 17.04 1.97 13.38
CA GLU A 148 16.97 2.29 14.82
C GLU A 148 15.72 1.70 15.49
N MET A 149 14.54 1.87 14.89
CA MET A 149 13.28 1.34 15.44
C MET A 149 13.29 -0.20 15.49
N LEU A 150 13.87 -0.85 14.48
CA LEU A 150 13.94 -2.32 14.45
C LEU A 150 15.00 -2.86 15.41
N GLU A 151 16.07 -2.12 15.69
CA GLU A 151 17.03 -2.45 16.75
C GLU A 151 16.34 -2.44 18.12
N GLU A 152 15.49 -1.42 18.40
CA GLU A 152 14.70 -1.36 19.63
C GLU A 152 13.75 -2.55 19.77
N VAL A 153 13.03 -2.91 18.68
CA VAL A 153 12.11 -4.06 18.64
C VAL A 153 12.86 -5.37 18.87
N ALA A 154 13.99 -5.57 18.19
CA ALA A 154 14.81 -6.76 18.33
C ALA A 154 15.40 -6.89 19.74
N ALA A 155 15.85 -5.79 20.36
CA ALA A 155 16.35 -5.75 21.72
C ALA A 155 15.26 -6.11 22.75
N ALA A 156 13.99 -5.78 22.47
CA ALA A 156 12.85 -6.18 23.28
C ALA A 156 12.45 -7.67 23.11
N GLY A 157 13.05 -8.38 22.14
CA GLY A 157 12.65 -9.74 21.78
C GLY A 157 11.36 -9.84 20.98
N ASP A 158 10.89 -8.72 20.46
CA ASP A 158 9.66 -8.62 19.68
C ASP A 158 9.88 -8.82 18.17
N HIS A 159 8.81 -9.00 17.43
CA HIS A 159 8.81 -9.16 15.99
C HIS A 159 8.16 -7.97 15.28
N ALA A 160 8.65 -7.62 14.10
CA ALA A 160 8.11 -6.53 13.29
C ALA A 160 7.70 -6.96 11.87
N LEU A 161 6.64 -6.35 11.36
CA LEU A 161 6.24 -6.45 9.96
C LEU A 161 6.54 -5.11 9.26
N VAL A 162 7.41 -5.15 8.25
CA VAL A 162 7.79 -3.98 7.45
C VAL A 162 7.13 -4.06 6.08
N PHE A 163 6.36 -3.03 5.71
CA PHE A 163 5.67 -2.98 4.42
C PHE A 163 6.33 -1.98 3.47
N THR A 164 6.55 -2.40 2.24
CA THR A 164 7.02 -1.54 1.15
C THR A 164 6.18 -1.75 -0.11
N GLN A 165 5.99 -0.70 -0.90
CA GLN A 165 5.28 -0.76 -2.18
C GLN A 165 6.16 -1.33 -3.32
N PHE A 166 7.49 -1.34 -3.13
CA PHE A 166 8.46 -1.68 -4.15
C PHE A 166 9.20 -2.95 -3.80
N ARG A 167 9.07 -3.96 -4.65
CA ARG A 167 9.79 -5.23 -4.47
C ARG A 167 11.30 -5.04 -4.42
N GLU A 168 11.86 -4.22 -5.32
CA GLU A 168 13.29 -3.91 -5.36
C GLU A 168 13.79 -3.29 -4.04
N MET A 169 12.98 -2.43 -3.40
CA MET A 169 13.31 -1.90 -2.08
C MET A 169 13.25 -3.00 -1.01
N GLY A 170 12.28 -3.91 -1.08
CA GLY A 170 12.19 -5.06 -0.19
C GLY A 170 13.44 -5.95 -0.26
N GLU A 171 13.92 -6.27 -1.45
CA GLU A 171 15.15 -7.06 -1.66
C GLU A 171 16.38 -6.36 -1.03
N ARG A 172 16.50 -5.04 -1.17
CA ARG A 172 17.58 -4.25 -0.54
C ARG A 172 17.46 -4.22 0.98
N LEU A 173 16.23 -4.10 1.51
CA LEU A 173 15.96 -4.11 2.94
C LEU A 173 16.36 -5.44 3.58
N VAL A 174 16.09 -6.58 2.92
CA VAL A 174 16.50 -7.91 3.42
C VAL A 174 18.01 -7.96 3.67
N ALA A 175 18.80 -7.55 2.68
CA ALA A 175 20.26 -7.57 2.81
C ALA A 175 20.77 -6.60 3.89
N HIS A 176 20.23 -5.37 3.90
CA HIS A 176 20.64 -4.34 4.85
C HIS A 176 20.27 -4.69 6.29
N LEU A 177 18.99 -5.02 6.53
CA LEU A 177 18.49 -5.32 7.87
C LEU A 177 19.04 -6.63 8.42
N GLY A 178 19.20 -7.65 7.56
CA GLY A 178 19.86 -8.91 7.96
C GLY A 178 21.28 -8.71 8.48
N ALA A 179 22.04 -7.82 7.82
CA ALA A 179 23.38 -7.48 8.28
C ALA A 179 23.37 -6.56 9.53
N ALA A 180 22.49 -5.56 9.58
CA ALA A 180 22.43 -4.60 10.68
C ALA A 180 21.94 -5.22 11.99
N LEU A 181 20.93 -6.09 11.92
CA LEU A 181 20.28 -6.69 13.09
C LEU A 181 20.87 -8.07 13.43
N ALA A 182 21.79 -8.60 12.62
CA ALA A 182 22.32 -9.96 12.75
C ALA A 182 21.23 -11.04 12.90
N THR A 183 20.10 -10.86 12.22
CA THR A 183 18.92 -11.73 12.28
C THR A 183 18.41 -12.09 10.89
N GLU A 184 17.61 -13.15 10.80
CA GLU A 184 16.98 -13.51 9.56
C GLU A 184 15.83 -12.55 9.23
N VAL A 185 15.79 -12.08 7.99
CA VAL A 185 14.71 -11.24 7.46
C VAL A 185 13.92 -12.01 6.40
N LEU A 186 12.69 -12.34 6.68
CA LEU A 186 11.79 -13.01 5.75
C LEU A 186 11.16 -12.00 4.79
N PHE A 187 11.16 -12.30 3.48
CA PHE A 187 10.59 -11.40 2.47
C PHE A 187 9.45 -12.04 1.70
N LEU A 188 8.23 -11.61 2.02
CA LEU A 188 7.00 -12.07 1.38
C LEU A 188 6.59 -11.10 0.26
N HIS A 189 6.49 -11.61 -0.97
CA HIS A 189 6.06 -10.84 -2.14
C HIS A 189 5.23 -11.70 -3.12
N GLY A 190 4.64 -11.07 -4.16
CA GLY A 190 3.75 -11.74 -5.09
C GLY A 190 4.35 -12.93 -5.85
N GLY A 191 5.67 -12.96 -6.05
CA GLY A 191 6.38 -14.04 -6.74
C GLY A 191 6.74 -15.25 -5.87
N VAL A 192 6.48 -15.21 -4.55
CA VAL A 192 6.78 -16.34 -3.65
C VAL A 192 5.71 -17.42 -3.79
N ALA A 193 6.11 -18.68 -3.98
CA ALA A 193 5.21 -19.82 -4.08
C ALA A 193 4.42 -20.04 -2.78
N ARG A 194 3.19 -20.59 -2.89
CA ARG A 194 2.27 -20.75 -1.75
C ARG A 194 2.89 -21.52 -0.58
N GLY A 195 3.48 -22.69 -0.85
CA GLY A 195 4.09 -23.50 0.21
C GLY A 195 5.23 -22.79 0.95
N THR A 196 6.03 -22.00 0.23
CA THR A 196 7.07 -21.15 0.82
C THR A 196 6.48 -20.05 1.70
N ARG A 197 5.37 -19.42 1.28
CA ARG A 197 4.66 -18.42 2.10
C ARG A 197 4.18 -19.02 3.41
N ASP A 198 3.56 -20.20 3.35
CA ASP A 198 3.06 -20.89 4.54
C ASP A 198 4.20 -21.26 5.50
N ALA A 199 5.36 -21.64 4.96
CA ALA A 199 6.57 -21.90 5.76
C ALA A 199 7.12 -20.62 6.41
N MET A 200 7.16 -19.49 5.66
CA MET A 200 7.58 -18.18 6.20
C MET A 200 6.66 -17.72 7.34
N VAL A 201 5.34 -17.86 7.18
CA VAL A 201 4.38 -17.48 8.23
C VAL A 201 4.60 -18.30 9.49
N ARG A 202 4.72 -19.65 9.38
CA ARG A 202 5.01 -20.52 10.54
C ARG A 202 6.32 -20.19 11.23
N ARG A 203 7.32 -19.74 10.48
CA ARG A 203 8.64 -19.39 11.01
C ARG A 203 8.65 -18.03 11.70
N PHE A 204 7.77 -17.12 11.28
CA PHE A 204 7.61 -15.81 11.89
C PHE A 204 6.83 -15.86 13.21
N GLN A 205 5.84 -16.76 13.33
CA GLN A 205 5.04 -17.01 14.54
C GLN A 205 5.79 -17.85 15.58
#